data_2383c41dde29bd262a748481eeaff361
#
_entry.id   2383c41dde29bd262a748481eeaff361
#
_cell.length_a   1.000
_cell.length_b   1.000
_cell.length_c   1.000
_cell.angle_alpha   90.00
_cell.angle_beta   90.00
_cell.angle_gamma   90.00
#
_symmetry.space_group_name_H-M   'P 1'
#
loop_
_entity.id
_entity.type
_entity.pdbx_description
1 polymer ?
#
loop_
_entity_poly.entity_id
_entity_poly.type
_entity_poly.pdbx_seq_one_letter_code
_entity_poly.pdbx_strand_id
1 'polypeptide(L)'
;MGFKSEMIKARDEFIALVKAELLGPGSEVSVPDAEHELITTVPEKRYSIGILFPKENKMQADGNDVDRAVPEDEKKDAEQAETVAFDASDYIGKDVTVTEKDKKTEDETDDDPDSEDNLDEEVSLAAQNMPSSFGITFFVRGNTDRVRISLKYGIYRDARMEDCRIPFTPSKPGDWSVPEEFDCYVKYDREEKTLRLTGGINRKAVRQLRERDLLDTDEDQLIDHLYKLADQLQSGYVREPRELNNYEIVFGEGDYVNESHIPDHDLVEITALRRKMENGTTALTIMVVNAKTERPQSSNCIFQPELRVDSENNSFSFVQYSGTTNFDLLDAEEQSLELQYRNKHVYGTGLGTAVNWKVDDSGAGFICNDFFPEFEVPSMDFALPSDCGVSDQTLSMKYLSDLNDTEKNEKIRDLESLVDAYSAWIDDLVVRSHALEPRFAKAADRNLKGCREACERMRNGIRILEKDAMAWDAFQLANRAMFMQRVQLAIQREYPASYPDERTLSNVLKDIDYGTADETFSKDRYAWRPFQLAFMLLDVASVTDDDSSDRSLVDLIWFPTGGGKTEAYLGLTAMTIFYRRFRHPAQSG
;
A
#
# COMPACT_ATOMS: atom_id res chain seq x y z
N MET A 1 21.39 1.83 17.52
CA MET A 1 21.44 1.55 16.07
C MET A 1 21.06 0.10 15.72
N GLY A 2 21.46 -0.93 16.48
CA GLY A 2 21.17 -2.33 16.18
C GLY A 2 19.68 -2.68 16.09
N PHE A 3 18.89 -2.33 17.09
CA PHE A 3 17.45 -2.68 17.17
C PHE A 3 16.61 -2.13 16.00
N LYS A 4 16.85 -0.86 15.59
CA LYS A 4 16.15 -0.27 14.44
C LYS A 4 16.47 -1.01 13.13
N SER A 5 17.72 -1.43 12.95
CA SER A 5 18.16 -2.21 11.79
C SER A 5 17.50 -3.60 11.74
N GLU A 6 17.39 -4.28 12.89
CA GLU A 6 16.73 -5.59 12.99
C GLU A 6 15.23 -5.52 12.69
N MET A 7 14.55 -4.46 13.15
CA MET A 7 13.13 -4.25 12.87
C MET A 7 12.87 -3.96 11.38
N ILE A 8 13.73 -3.18 10.73
CA ILE A 8 13.64 -2.92 9.28
C ILE A 8 13.83 -4.23 8.52
N LYS A 9 14.84 -5.03 8.87
CA LYS A 9 15.09 -6.32 8.24
C LYS A 9 13.89 -7.28 8.39
N ALA A 10 13.32 -7.38 9.60
CA ALA A 10 12.14 -8.21 9.83
C ALA A 10 10.92 -7.74 9.03
N ARG A 11 10.74 -6.42 8.87
CA ARG A 11 9.69 -5.85 8.02
C ARG A 11 9.89 -6.26 6.56
N ASP A 12 11.12 -6.11 6.05
CA ASP A 12 11.44 -6.41 4.66
C ASP A 12 11.28 -7.92 4.36
N GLU A 13 11.69 -8.79 5.29
CA GLU A 13 11.45 -10.23 5.22
C GLU A 13 9.95 -10.56 5.23
N PHE A 14 9.15 -9.87 6.05
CA PHE A 14 7.70 -10.07 6.08
C PHE A 14 7.03 -9.63 4.77
N ILE A 15 7.41 -8.48 4.22
CA ILE A 15 6.92 -8.01 2.92
C ILE A 15 7.23 -9.04 1.82
N ALA A 16 8.46 -9.57 1.82
CA ALA A 16 8.88 -10.59 0.88
C ALA A 16 8.01 -11.86 0.97
N LEU A 17 7.70 -12.32 2.18
CA LEU A 17 6.81 -13.47 2.38
C LEU A 17 5.38 -13.20 1.89
N VAL A 18 4.84 -12.00 2.15
CA VAL A 18 3.50 -11.61 1.68
C VAL A 18 3.45 -11.54 0.16
N LYS A 19 4.47 -10.98 -0.49
CA LYS A 19 4.59 -10.95 -1.96
C LYS A 19 4.64 -12.38 -2.53
N ALA A 20 5.46 -13.25 -1.96
CA ALA A 20 5.55 -14.65 -2.39
C ALA A 20 4.23 -15.40 -2.23
N GLU A 21 3.47 -15.11 -1.17
CA GLU A 21 2.18 -15.77 -0.92
C GLU A 21 1.08 -15.32 -1.90
N LEU A 22 1.01 -14.03 -2.22
CA LEU A 22 -0.07 -13.46 -3.04
C LEU A 22 0.25 -13.42 -4.53
N LEU A 23 1.50 -13.19 -4.90
CA LEU A 23 1.96 -13.03 -6.28
C LEU A 23 2.62 -14.31 -6.80
N GLY A 24 3.32 -15.05 -5.94
CA GLY A 24 4.05 -16.25 -6.31
C GLY A 24 5.51 -16.00 -6.72
N PRO A 25 6.19 -17.05 -7.18
CA PRO A 25 7.59 -16.98 -7.58
C PRO A 25 7.79 -16.17 -8.86
N GLY A 26 8.94 -15.56 -9.02
CA GLY A 26 9.31 -14.78 -10.22
C GLY A 26 9.25 -13.27 -10.02
N SER A 27 8.66 -12.78 -8.92
CA SER A 27 8.92 -11.42 -8.44
C SER A 27 10.32 -11.35 -7.80
N GLU A 28 10.82 -10.16 -7.47
CA GLU A 28 12.18 -9.95 -6.90
C GLU A 28 12.49 -10.79 -5.63
N VAL A 29 11.51 -11.53 -5.12
CA VAL A 29 11.66 -12.49 -4.03
C VAL A 29 12.15 -13.82 -4.60
N SER A 30 13.45 -13.97 -4.76
CA SER A 30 14.07 -15.24 -5.09
C SER A 30 14.04 -16.17 -3.86
N VAL A 31 12.99 -16.98 -3.76
CA VAL A 31 13.06 -18.19 -2.97
C VAL A 31 13.84 -19.21 -3.79
N PRO A 32 14.92 -19.81 -3.27
CA PRO A 32 15.65 -20.86 -3.99
C PRO A 32 14.67 -21.93 -4.46
N ASP A 33 14.76 -22.35 -5.72
CA ASP A 33 13.88 -23.32 -6.42
C ASP A 33 12.43 -22.88 -6.69
N ALA A 34 12.04 -21.62 -6.38
CA ALA A 34 10.68 -21.14 -6.61
C ALA A 34 10.31 -21.00 -8.09
N GLU A 35 11.30 -20.87 -8.98
CA GLU A 35 11.03 -20.76 -10.43
C GLU A 35 10.29 -21.97 -11.00
N HIS A 36 10.54 -23.18 -10.44
CA HIS A 36 9.96 -24.46 -10.82
C HIS A 36 9.11 -25.06 -9.70
N GLU A 37 8.33 -24.23 -9.01
CA GLU A 37 7.49 -24.73 -7.93
C GLU A 37 6.47 -25.77 -8.39
N LEU A 38 6.10 -26.66 -7.48
CA LEU A 38 5.00 -27.58 -7.64
C LEU A 38 3.95 -27.31 -6.59
N ILE A 39 2.72 -27.01 -7.01
CA ILE A 39 1.56 -26.77 -6.15
C ILE A 39 0.45 -27.76 -6.44
N THR A 40 -0.38 -28.06 -5.44
CA THR A 40 -1.53 -28.97 -5.59
C THR A 40 -2.87 -28.25 -5.62
N THR A 41 -2.83 -26.93 -5.54
CA THR A 41 -3.99 -26.05 -5.72
C THR A 41 -3.98 -25.50 -7.14
N VAL A 42 -5.15 -25.33 -7.73
CA VAL A 42 -5.28 -24.69 -9.05
C VAL A 42 -4.60 -23.32 -9.03
N PRO A 43 -3.63 -23.03 -9.91
CA PRO A 43 -2.82 -21.81 -9.88
C PRO A 43 -3.65 -20.51 -9.85
N GLU A 44 -4.75 -20.43 -10.61
CA GLU A 44 -5.64 -19.28 -10.68
C GLU A 44 -6.42 -19.04 -9.37
N LYS A 45 -6.47 -20.05 -8.49
CA LYS A 45 -7.05 -19.94 -7.14
C LYS A 45 -5.97 -19.78 -6.07
N ARG A 46 -4.73 -20.13 -6.37
CA ARG A 46 -3.60 -20.04 -5.45
C ARG A 46 -3.10 -18.61 -5.33
N TYR A 47 -3.01 -17.91 -6.47
CA TYR A 47 -2.49 -16.55 -6.55
C TYR A 47 -3.62 -15.56 -6.78
N SER A 48 -3.55 -14.40 -6.13
CA SER A 48 -4.59 -13.39 -6.16
C SER A 48 -4.30 -12.24 -7.12
N ILE A 49 -3.02 -12.04 -7.48
CA ILE A 49 -2.55 -10.93 -8.32
C ILE A 49 -1.47 -11.42 -9.30
N GLY A 50 -1.21 -10.61 -10.32
CA GLY A 50 -0.18 -10.92 -11.31
C GLY A 50 -0.55 -12.07 -12.24
N ILE A 51 -1.83 -12.21 -12.59
CA ILE A 51 -2.32 -13.19 -13.56
C ILE A 51 -2.95 -12.46 -14.73
N LEU A 52 -2.56 -12.84 -15.96
CA LEU A 52 -3.27 -12.43 -17.17
C LEU A 52 -4.05 -13.60 -17.72
N PHE A 53 -5.35 -13.44 -17.76
CA PHE A 53 -6.28 -14.42 -18.31
C PHE A 53 -6.39 -14.28 -19.83
N PRO A 54 -6.82 -15.32 -20.55
CA PRO A 54 -7.16 -15.22 -21.97
C PRO A 54 -8.18 -14.11 -22.25
N LYS A 55 -8.12 -13.50 -23.44
CA LYS A 55 -9.13 -12.53 -23.88
C LYS A 55 -10.50 -13.20 -23.94
N GLU A 56 -11.53 -12.58 -23.37
CA GLU A 56 -12.91 -13.07 -23.53
C GLU A 56 -13.34 -12.98 -25.00
N ASN A 57 -13.77 -14.10 -25.56
CA ASN A 57 -14.36 -14.10 -26.89
C ASN A 57 -15.84 -13.74 -26.77
N LYS A 58 -16.20 -12.47 -26.97
CA LYS A 58 -17.59 -11.99 -26.93
C LYS A 58 -18.53 -12.67 -27.93
N MET A 59 -18.03 -13.55 -28.80
CA MET A 59 -18.84 -14.25 -29.81
C MET A 59 -19.41 -15.60 -29.36
N GLN A 60 -19.20 -16.06 -28.12
CA GLN A 60 -19.77 -17.32 -27.62
C GLN A 60 -20.72 -17.18 -26.43
N ALA A 61 -21.21 -16.00 -26.16
CA ALA A 61 -22.42 -15.84 -25.35
C ALA A 61 -23.63 -16.25 -26.17
N ASP A 62 -24.15 -17.43 -25.85
CA ASP A 62 -25.49 -17.92 -26.13
C ASP A 62 -25.93 -18.16 -27.58
N GLY A 63 -25.77 -19.42 -27.97
CA GLY A 63 -26.58 -20.04 -29.00
C GLY A 63 -28.02 -20.40 -28.55
N ASN A 64 -28.70 -19.52 -27.81
CA ASN A 64 -30.13 -19.70 -27.52
C ASN A 64 -30.81 -18.36 -27.16
N ASP A 65 -30.84 -17.42 -28.11
CA ASP A 65 -31.91 -16.44 -28.09
C ASP A 65 -32.28 -16.07 -29.54
N VAL A 66 -33.43 -16.56 -29.91
CA VAL A 66 -34.09 -16.34 -31.17
C VAL A 66 -34.66 -14.91 -31.18
N ASP A 67 -34.32 -14.17 -32.24
CA ASP A 67 -35.02 -12.98 -32.71
C ASP A 67 -35.28 -11.83 -31.72
N ARG A 68 -34.28 -10.98 -31.51
CA ARG A 68 -34.51 -9.54 -31.33
C ARG A 68 -33.81 -8.76 -32.43
N ALA A 69 -34.58 -8.24 -33.36
CA ALA A 69 -34.11 -7.29 -34.35
C ALA A 69 -33.61 -6.02 -33.63
N VAL A 70 -32.32 -5.73 -33.77
CA VAL A 70 -31.69 -4.48 -33.27
C VAL A 70 -32.19 -3.34 -34.17
N PRO A 71 -32.70 -2.23 -33.61
CA PRO A 71 -33.14 -1.06 -34.37
C PRO A 71 -32.00 -0.49 -35.22
N GLU A 72 -32.34 -0.02 -36.44
CA GLU A 72 -31.36 0.50 -37.42
C GLU A 72 -30.53 1.71 -36.92
N ASP A 73 -30.96 2.38 -35.86
CA ASP A 73 -30.25 3.52 -35.27
C ASP A 73 -29.02 3.15 -34.46
N GLU A 74 -28.93 1.91 -33.90
CA GLU A 74 -27.76 1.44 -33.17
C GLU A 74 -26.62 0.93 -34.09
N LYS A 75 -26.90 0.66 -35.36
CA LYS A 75 -25.89 0.23 -36.33
C LYS A 75 -24.96 1.37 -36.81
N LYS A 76 -25.39 2.62 -36.68
CA LYS A 76 -24.56 3.78 -37.06
C LYS A 76 -23.54 4.15 -36.02
N ASP A 77 -23.81 3.83 -34.77
CA ASP A 77 -22.87 4.11 -33.67
C ASP A 77 -21.77 3.03 -33.58
N ALA A 78 -22.00 1.81 -34.05
CA ALA A 78 -21.01 0.74 -34.07
C ALA A 78 -19.97 0.90 -35.20
N GLU A 79 -20.31 1.49 -36.35
CA GLU A 79 -19.35 1.75 -37.43
C GLU A 79 -18.47 2.98 -37.19
N GLN A 80 -18.84 3.86 -36.24
CA GLN A 80 -17.98 4.98 -35.79
C GLN A 80 -17.05 4.61 -34.63
N ALA A 81 -17.22 3.47 -33.98
CA ALA A 81 -16.39 3.04 -32.85
C ALA A 81 -15.07 2.38 -33.29
N GLU A 82 -14.87 2.06 -34.56
CA GLU A 82 -13.62 1.42 -35.05
C GLU A 82 -12.46 2.39 -35.31
N THR A 83 -12.62 3.69 -35.08
CA THR A 83 -11.56 4.69 -35.29
C THR A 83 -11.34 5.65 -34.14
N VAL A 84 -11.71 5.30 -32.91
CA VAL A 84 -11.35 6.10 -31.74
C VAL A 84 -9.97 5.69 -31.27
N ALA A 85 -8.96 6.47 -31.65
CA ALA A 85 -7.65 6.42 -31.02
C ALA A 85 -7.82 6.61 -29.51
N PHE A 86 -7.31 5.64 -28.73
CA PHE A 86 -7.35 5.63 -27.27
C PHE A 86 -6.62 6.88 -26.75
N ASP A 87 -7.36 7.86 -26.25
CA ASP A 87 -6.82 9.03 -25.59
C ASP A 87 -6.74 8.76 -24.09
N ALA A 88 -5.50 8.57 -23.59
CA ALA A 88 -5.24 8.32 -22.18
C ALA A 88 -5.61 9.49 -21.27
N SER A 89 -5.93 10.67 -21.84
CA SER A 89 -6.35 11.86 -21.08
C SER A 89 -7.77 11.72 -20.49
N ASP A 90 -8.60 10.78 -20.98
CA ASP A 90 -9.97 10.56 -20.49
C ASP A 90 -10.04 9.73 -19.19
N TYR A 91 -8.90 9.18 -18.71
CA TYR A 91 -8.85 8.35 -17.51
C TYR A 91 -8.24 9.03 -16.28
N ILE A 92 -7.80 10.27 -16.40
CA ILE A 92 -7.31 11.05 -15.27
C ILE A 92 -8.42 12.02 -14.84
N GLY A 93 -9.11 11.65 -13.76
CA GLY A 93 -10.01 12.55 -13.02
C GLY A 93 -11.46 12.58 -13.47
N LYS A 94 -12.16 11.46 -13.47
CA LYS A 94 -13.61 11.47 -13.28
C LYS A 94 -13.94 10.75 -11.98
N ASP A 95 -14.39 11.53 -11.00
CA ASP A 95 -15.03 11.03 -9.79
C ASP A 95 -16.15 10.06 -10.15
N VAL A 96 -16.04 8.84 -9.67
CA VAL A 96 -17.14 7.88 -9.69
C VAL A 96 -18.12 8.33 -8.61
N THR A 97 -19.07 9.18 -8.98
CA THR A 97 -20.26 9.42 -8.18
C THR A 97 -21.12 8.15 -8.18
N VAL A 98 -21.04 7.43 -7.07
CA VAL A 98 -22.00 6.35 -6.77
C VAL A 98 -23.36 7.00 -6.56
N THR A 99 -24.22 6.93 -7.57
CA THR A 99 -25.63 7.28 -7.42
C THR A 99 -26.35 6.14 -6.70
N GLU A 100 -26.72 6.41 -5.44
CA GLU A 100 -27.74 5.64 -4.75
C GLU A 100 -29.06 5.68 -5.52
N LYS A 101 -29.44 4.57 -6.10
CA LYS A 101 -30.84 4.22 -6.40
C LYS A 101 -30.97 2.70 -6.36
N ASP A 102 -31.53 2.22 -5.29
CA ASP A 102 -32.74 1.40 -5.22
C ASP A 102 -32.85 0.74 -3.84
N LYS A 103 -33.56 1.44 -2.95
CA LYS A 103 -34.23 0.80 -1.83
C LYS A 103 -35.50 0.16 -2.35
N LYS A 104 -35.60 -1.16 -2.34
CA LYS A 104 -36.88 -1.87 -2.31
C LYS A 104 -36.87 -2.96 -1.25
N THR A 105 -37.68 -2.67 -0.24
CA THR A 105 -38.52 -3.56 0.59
C THR A 105 -38.02 -4.94 0.94
N GLU A 106 -37.74 -5.04 2.23
CA GLU A 106 -37.63 -6.27 3.02
C GLU A 106 -38.89 -7.11 2.89
N ASP A 107 -38.72 -8.38 2.53
CA ASP A 107 -39.60 -9.47 2.92
C ASP A 107 -38.71 -10.59 3.49
N GLU A 108 -38.98 -10.90 4.74
CA GLU A 108 -38.28 -11.94 5.51
C GLU A 108 -38.56 -13.31 4.90
N THR A 109 -37.51 -14.00 4.44
CA THR A 109 -37.51 -15.46 4.28
C THR A 109 -36.24 -16.03 4.89
N ASP A 110 -36.42 -17.04 5.74
CA ASP A 110 -35.39 -17.82 6.41
C ASP A 110 -34.36 -18.35 5.38
N ASP A 111 -33.13 -17.83 5.41
CA ASP A 111 -32.03 -18.32 4.62
C ASP A 111 -31.18 -19.30 5.41
N ASP A 112 -31.12 -20.52 4.91
CA ASP A 112 -30.22 -21.59 5.34
C ASP A 112 -28.79 -21.26 4.86
N PRO A 113 -27.78 -21.14 5.76
CA PRO A 113 -26.45 -20.66 5.38
C PRO A 113 -25.56 -21.65 4.61
N ASP A 114 -26.07 -22.83 4.27
CA ASP A 114 -25.30 -23.89 3.61
C ASP A 114 -25.71 -24.18 2.14
N SER A 115 -26.32 -23.22 1.43
CA SER A 115 -26.63 -23.43 0.01
C SER A 115 -25.41 -23.21 -0.89
N GLU A 116 -25.08 -24.21 -1.70
CA GLU A 116 -24.00 -24.17 -2.71
C GLU A 116 -24.18 -23.06 -3.76
N ASP A 117 -25.37 -22.47 -3.87
CA ASP A 117 -25.69 -21.40 -4.82
C ASP A 117 -24.96 -20.07 -4.53
N ASN A 118 -24.61 -19.78 -3.27
CA ASN A 118 -23.84 -18.56 -2.93
C ASN A 118 -22.37 -18.60 -3.40
N LEU A 119 -21.81 -19.79 -3.57
CA LEU A 119 -20.42 -19.94 -4.07
C LEU A 119 -20.32 -19.67 -5.57
N ASP A 120 -21.38 -19.94 -6.34
CA ASP A 120 -21.40 -19.70 -7.79
C ASP A 120 -21.60 -18.23 -8.13
N GLU A 121 -22.30 -17.43 -7.32
CA GLU A 121 -22.41 -15.98 -7.50
C GLU A 121 -21.12 -15.24 -7.16
N GLU A 122 -20.40 -15.63 -6.09
CA GLU A 122 -19.09 -15.05 -5.77
C GLU A 122 -18.03 -15.37 -6.84
N VAL A 123 -18.05 -16.58 -7.39
CA VAL A 123 -17.18 -16.97 -8.51
C VAL A 123 -17.53 -16.19 -9.78
N SER A 124 -18.80 -15.87 -10.03
CA SER A 124 -19.24 -15.07 -11.18
C SER A 124 -18.77 -13.61 -11.10
N LEU A 125 -18.77 -12.99 -9.90
CA LEU A 125 -18.26 -11.63 -9.69
C LEU A 125 -16.72 -11.55 -9.82
N ALA A 126 -15.99 -12.58 -9.38
CA ALA A 126 -14.56 -12.67 -9.58
C ALA A 126 -14.18 -12.87 -11.05
N ALA A 127 -15.02 -13.59 -11.84
CA ALA A 127 -14.83 -13.79 -13.27
C ALA A 127 -15.00 -12.50 -14.09
N GLN A 128 -15.75 -11.52 -13.61
CA GLN A 128 -15.94 -10.25 -14.30
C GLN A 128 -14.72 -9.32 -14.28
N ASN A 129 -13.70 -9.60 -13.45
CA ASN A 129 -12.48 -8.79 -13.30
C ASN A 129 -11.20 -9.55 -13.63
N MET A 130 -11.22 -10.43 -14.63
CA MET A 130 -10.02 -11.16 -15.08
C MET A 130 -9.23 -10.31 -16.09
N PRO A 131 -8.13 -9.66 -15.69
CA PRO A 131 -7.34 -8.85 -16.61
C PRO A 131 -6.67 -9.73 -17.66
N SER A 132 -6.75 -9.36 -18.93
CA SER A 132 -6.04 -10.03 -20.03
C SER A 132 -4.78 -9.29 -20.46
N SER A 133 -4.52 -8.10 -19.90
CA SER A 133 -3.39 -7.26 -20.27
C SER A 133 -2.94 -6.36 -19.12
N PHE A 134 -1.72 -5.93 -19.18
CA PHE A 134 -1.17 -4.80 -18.42
C PHE A 134 -0.17 -4.04 -19.27
N GLY A 135 0.20 -2.85 -18.85
CA GLY A 135 1.20 -2.06 -19.55
C GLY A 135 1.91 -1.05 -18.65
N ILE A 136 3.00 -0.53 -19.17
CA ILE A 136 3.76 0.56 -18.56
C ILE A 136 3.95 1.68 -19.59
N THR A 137 3.75 2.92 -19.15
CA THR A 137 4.11 4.13 -19.92
C THR A 137 5.27 4.81 -19.23
N PHE A 138 6.31 5.14 -19.96
CA PHE A 138 7.50 5.81 -19.44
C PHE A 138 8.02 6.85 -20.42
N PHE A 139 8.87 7.76 -19.92
CA PHE A 139 9.31 8.93 -20.65
C PHE A 139 10.81 8.87 -20.92
N VAL A 140 11.20 9.13 -22.17
CA VAL A 140 12.59 8.99 -22.59
C VAL A 140 13.03 10.16 -23.50
N ARG A 141 14.34 10.36 -23.56
CA ARG A 141 14.98 11.25 -24.51
C ARG A 141 16.10 10.49 -25.23
N GLY A 142 16.07 10.52 -26.55
CA GLY A 142 17.01 9.80 -27.39
C GLY A 142 16.34 9.14 -28.59
N ASN A 143 17.01 8.16 -29.19
CA ASN A 143 16.45 7.42 -30.31
C ASN A 143 15.53 6.32 -29.82
N THR A 144 14.30 6.33 -30.31
CA THR A 144 13.24 5.37 -29.99
C THR A 144 12.75 4.57 -31.19
N ASP A 145 13.50 4.54 -32.30
CA ASP A 145 13.12 3.76 -33.48
C ASP A 145 13.21 2.23 -33.20
N ARG A 146 14.02 1.88 -32.24
CA ARG A 146 14.17 0.51 -31.73
C ARG A 146 14.13 0.55 -30.20
N VAL A 147 13.27 -0.26 -29.62
CA VAL A 147 13.12 -0.36 -28.16
C VAL A 147 13.31 -1.82 -27.76
N ARG A 148 14.24 -2.08 -26.84
CA ARG A 148 14.48 -3.42 -26.29
C ARG A 148 13.85 -3.53 -24.93
N ILE A 149 13.12 -4.62 -24.75
CA ILE A 149 12.42 -4.97 -23.51
C ILE A 149 12.83 -6.38 -23.08
N SER A 150 12.65 -6.68 -21.81
CA SER A 150 12.71 -8.03 -21.27
C SER A 150 11.39 -8.36 -20.60
N LEU A 151 10.89 -9.58 -20.81
CA LEU A 151 9.66 -10.06 -20.20
C LEU A 151 9.92 -11.44 -19.59
N LYS A 152 9.69 -11.58 -18.29
CA LYS A 152 9.69 -12.85 -17.57
C LYS A 152 8.26 -13.19 -17.16
N TYR A 153 7.89 -14.46 -17.21
CA TYR A 153 6.59 -14.93 -16.76
C TYR A 153 6.59 -16.43 -16.50
N GLY A 154 5.57 -16.93 -15.85
CA GLY A 154 5.34 -18.36 -15.65
C GLY A 154 4.10 -18.83 -16.39
N ILE A 155 4.12 -20.12 -16.75
CA ILE A 155 2.94 -20.89 -17.12
C ILE A 155 2.88 -22.12 -16.22
N TYR A 156 1.72 -22.71 -16.05
CA TYR A 156 1.58 -23.95 -15.27
C TYR A 156 1.10 -25.09 -16.16
N ARG A 157 1.70 -26.24 -16.00
CA ARG A 157 1.25 -27.50 -16.59
C ARG A 157 0.98 -28.54 -15.52
N ASP A 158 0.22 -29.56 -15.88
CA ASP A 158 0.03 -30.70 -15.00
C ASP A 158 1.36 -31.35 -14.62
N ALA A 159 1.47 -31.75 -13.36
CA ALA A 159 2.67 -32.42 -12.85
C ALA A 159 2.83 -33.81 -13.50
N ARG A 160 4.07 -34.14 -13.84
CA ARG A 160 4.46 -35.46 -14.30
C ARG A 160 5.16 -36.21 -13.17
N MET A 161 5.34 -37.50 -13.36
CA MET A 161 6.02 -38.35 -12.37
C MET A 161 7.42 -37.84 -12.01
N GLU A 162 8.15 -37.32 -12.97
CA GLU A 162 9.49 -36.78 -12.81
C GLU A 162 9.55 -35.50 -11.95
N ASP A 163 8.45 -34.77 -11.87
CA ASP A 163 8.33 -33.55 -11.08
C ASP A 163 8.04 -33.86 -9.61
N CYS A 164 7.46 -35.02 -9.33
CA CYS A 164 6.99 -35.40 -8.00
C CYS A 164 8.16 -35.80 -7.11
N ARG A 165 8.54 -34.87 -6.23
CA ARG A 165 9.61 -35.05 -5.26
C ARG A 165 9.28 -34.35 -3.94
N ILE A 166 9.79 -34.89 -2.84
CA ILE A 166 9.55 -34.35 -1.51
C ILE A 166 10.78 -34.51 -0.63
N PRO A 167 11.17 -33.51 0.17
CA PRO A 167 12.26 -33.64 1.13
C PRO A 167 11.96 -34.77 2.13
N PHE A 168 12.96 -35.60 2.40
CA PHE A 168 12.86 -36.68 3.37
C PHE A 168 14.19 -36.90 4.10
N THR A 169 14.13 -36.98 5.42
CA THR A 169 15.30 -37.25 6.24
C THR A 169 15.01 -38.44 7.12
N PRO A 170 15.55 -39.64 6.80
CA PRO A 170 15.36 -40.81 7.61
C PRO A 170 16.03 -40.69 8.98
N SER A 171 15.50 -41.38 9.99
CA SER A 171 16.01 -41.36 11.36
C SER A 171 17.48 -41.82 11.46
N LYS A 172 17.91 -42.69 10.54
CA LYS A 172 19.31 -43.16 10.43
C LYS A 172 19.84 -42.97 9.01
N PRO A 173 20.33 -41.77 8.65
CA PRO A 173 20.63 -41.44 7.25
C PRO A 173 21.73 -42.28 6.57
N GLY A 174 22.65 -42.88 7.33
CA GLY A 174 23.81 -43.59 6.78
C GLY A 174 23.48 -44.89 6.07
N ASP A 175 22.57 -45.70 6.59
CA ASP A 175 22.24 -47.04 6.14
C ASP A 175 20.80 -47.19 5.65
N TRP A 176 20.02 -46.14 5.64
CA TRP A 176 18.64 -46.18 5.24
C TRP A 176 18.47 -46.40 3.73
N SER A 177 17.59 -47.30 3.39
CA SER A 177 17.11 -47.53 2.02
C SER A 177 15.60 -47.65 2.01
N VAL A 178 14.99 -47.34 0.88
CA VAL A 178 13.55 -47.55 0.71
C VAL A 178 13.25 -49.05 0.94
N PRO A 179 12.27 -49.38 1.83
CA PRO A 179 11.88 -50.78 2.00
C PRO A 179 11.39 -51.39 0.68
N GLU A 180 11.65 -52.70 0.47
CA GLU A 180 11.40 -53.40 -0.79
C GLU A 180 9.94 -53.27 -1.26
N GLU A 181 9.00 -53.13 -0.33
CA GLU A 181 7.57 -52.95 -0.62
C GLU A 181 7.24 -51.63 -1.32
N PHE A 182 8.06 -50.59 -1.10
CA PHE A 182 7.85 -49.25 -1.60
C PHE A 182 8.78 -48.89 -2.76
N ASP A 183 9.80 -49.73 -3.05
CA ASP A 183 10.81 -49.44 -4.07
C ASP A 183 10.22 -49.34 -5.50
N CYS A 184 9.06 -50.00 -5.70
CA CYS A 184 8.31 -49.90 -6.96
C CYS A 184 7.63 -48.51 -7.15
N TYR A 185 7.48 -47.70 -6.10
CA TYR A 185 6.80 -46.39 -6.16
C TYR A 185 7.76 -45.24 -6.03
N VAL A 186 8.79 -45.35 -5.20
CA VAL A 186 9.70 -44.23 -4.87
C VAL A 186 11.16 -44.69 -4.82
N LYS A 187 12.05 -43.75 -5.11
CA LYS A 187 13.49 -43.85 -4.85
C LYS A 187 13.93 -42.71 -3.94
N TYR A 188 14.89 -43.02 -3.07
CA TYR A 188 15.53 -42.03 -2.24
C TYR A 188 16.81 -41.51 -2.88
N ASP A 189 16.85 -40.23 -3.15
CA ASP A 189 18.04 -39.52 -3.59
C ASP A 189 18.81 -39.04 -2.34
N ARG A 190 20.01 -39.62 -2.15
CA ARG A 190 20.85 -39.32 -0.99
C ARG A 190 21.54 -37.99 -1.08
N GLU A 191 21.82 -37.50 -2.28
CA GLU A 191 22.50 -36.22 -2.48
C GLU A 191 21.52 -35.05 -2.23
N GLU A 192 20.35 -35.14 -2.79
CA GLU A 192 19.29 -34.13 -2.61
C GLU A 192 18.46 -34.32 -1.34
N LYS A 193 18.59 -35.48 -0.65
CA LYS A 193 17.74 -35.86 0.49
C LYS A 193 16.24 -35.78 0.18
N THR A 194 15.86 -36.29 -0.97
CA THR A 194 14.49 -36.28 -1.46
C THR A 194 13.99 -37.69 -1.80
N LEU A 195 12.69 -37.91 -1.59
CA LEU A 195 11.98 -39.03 -2.20
C LEU A 195 11.46 -38.58 -3.56
N ARG A 196 11.75 -39.36 -4.60
CA ARG A 196 11.28 -39.15 -5.96
C ARG A 196 10.33 -40.25 -6.38
N LEU A 197 9.21 -39.87 -6.98
CA LEU A 197 8.27 -40.84 -7.54
C LEU A 197 8.86 -41.53 -8.78
N THR A 198 8.79 -42.85 -8.81
CA THR A 198 9.32 -43.68 -9.92
C THR A 198 8.26 -44.63 -10.49
N GLY A 199 7.15 -44.85 -9.78
CA GLY A 199 6.03 -45.68 -10.22
C GLY A 199 4.71 -44.98 -10.02
N GLY A 200 3.72 -45.31 -10.85
CA GLY A 200 2.38 -44.77 -10.74
C GLY A 200 1.72 -45.19 -9.42
N ILE A 201 1.45 -44.23 -8.57
CA ILE A 201 0.75 -44.43 -7.30
C ILE A 201 -0.49 -43.53 -7.27
N ASN A 202 -1.55 -44.00 -6.58
CA ASN A 202 -2.74 -43.22 -6.35
C ASN A 202 -3.17 -43.32 -4.88
N ARG A 203 -4.02 -42.38 -4.43
CA ARG A 203 -4.50 -42.31 -3.05
C ARG A 203 -5.11 -43.64 -2.55
N LYS A 204 -5.75 -44.41 -3.43
CA LYS A 204 -6.34 -45.70 -3.06
C LYS A 204 -5.27 -46.76 -2.73
N ALA A 205 -4.20 -46.80 -3.55
CA ALA A 205 -3.08 -47.71 -3.28
C ALA A 205 -2.36 -47.35 -1.98
N VAL A 206 -2.11 -46.05 -1.73
CA VAL A 206 -1.49 -45.59 -0.46
C VAL A 206 -2.37 -45.94 0.74
N ARG A 207 -3.70 -45.81 0.63
CA ARG A 207 -4.63 -46.14 1.70
C ARG A 207 -4.55 -47.63 2.07
N GLN A 208 -4.40 -48.53 1.08
CA GLN A 208 -4.22 -49.93 1.30
C GLN A 208 -2.90 -50.27 2.00
N LEU A 209 -1.84 -49.48 1.75
CA LEU A 209 -0.55 -49.60 2.45
C LEU A 209 -0.68 -49.20 3.92
N ARG A 210 -1.47 -48.17 4.24
CA ARG A 210 -1.71 -47.71 5.62
C ARG A 210 -2.50 -48.66 6.50
N GLU A 211 -3.29 -49.55 5.91
CA GLU A 211 -4.06 -50.56 6.65
C GLU A 211 -3.21 -51.75 7.18
N ARG A 212 -1.91 -51.74 6.88
CA ARG A 212 -0.94 -52.73 7.36
C ARG A 212 -0.35 -52.29 8.70
N ASP A 213 -0.03 -53.29 9.56
CA ASP A 213 0.71 -53.02 10.79
C ASP A 213 2.13 -52.55 10.47
N LEU A 214 2.43 -51.29 10.74
CA LEU A 214 3.72 -50.67 10.52
C LEU A 214 4.68 -50.98 11.66
N LEU A 215 5.93 -51.29 11.31
CA LEU A 215 6.94 -51.72 12.26
C LEU A 215 7.92 -50.64 12.69
N ASP A 216 8.00 -49.52 11.95
CA ASP A 216 9.00 -48.43 12.18
C ASP A 216 8.39 -47.04 11.93
N THR A 217 8.92 -46.05 12.65
CA THR A 217 8.57 -44.62 12.53
C THR A 217 8.90 -44.06 11.13
N ASP A 218 9.97 -44.51 10.50
CA ASP A 218 10.36 -44.06 9.15
C ASP A 218 9.39 -44.60 8.09
N GLU A 219 8.80 -45.77 8.26
CA GLU A 219 7.77 -46.34 7.37
C GLU A 219 6.47 -45.55 7.44
N ASP A 220 6.06 -45.11 8.63
CA ASP A 220 4.85 -44.29 8.81
C ASP A 220 5.04 -42.92 8.12
N GLN A 221 6.20 -42.29 8.30
CA GLN A 221 6.53 -41.06 7.60
C GLN A 221 6.60 -41.27 6.09
N LEU A 222 7.14 -42.38 5.62
CA LEU A 222 7.21 -42.71 4.21
C LEU A 222 5.82 -42.81 3.58
N ILE A 223 4.85 -43.43 4.28
CA ILE A 223 3.48 -43.50 3.79
C ILE A 223 2.83 -42.11 3.69
N ASP A 224 3.05 -41.23 4.66
CA ASP A 224 2.54 -39.86 4.59
C ASP A 224 3.15 -39.10 3.43
N HIS A 225 4.44 -39.33 3.11
CA HIS A 225 5.10 -38.76 1.93
C HIS A 225 4.57 -39.35 0.62
N LEU A 226 4.25 -40.64 0.58
CA LEU A 226 3.59 -41.28 -0.57
C LEU A 226 2.21 -40.68 -0.85
N TYR A 227 1.44 -40.33 0.19
CA TYR A 227 0.18 -39.58 0.00
C TYR A 227 0.42 -38.24 -0.69
N LYS A 228 1.39 -37.48 -0.20
CA LYS A 228 1.74 -36.17 -0.78
C LYS A 228 2.23 -36.31 -2.23
N LEU A 229 3.07 -37.32 -2.52
CA LEU A 229 3.53 -37.60 -3.88
C LEU A 229 2.39 -38.05 -4.81
N ALA A 230 1.44 -38.84 -4.31
CA ALA A 230 0.25 -39.23 -5.06
C ALA A 230 -0.64 -38.00 -5.37
N ASP A 231 -0.76 -37.06 -4.43
CA ASP A 231 -1.47 -35.81 -4.63
C ASP A 231 -0.76 -34.91 -5.64
N GLN A 232 0.57 -34.81 -5.57
CA GLN A 232 1.37 -34.08 -6.56
C GLN A 232 1.17 -34.63 -7.97
N LEU A 233 1.13 -35.96 -8.13
CA LEU A 233 0.92 -36.58 -9.43
C LEU A 233 -0.52 -36.41 -9.96
N GLN A 234 -1.51 -36.45 -9.07
CA GLN A 234 -2.92 -36.43 -9.46
C GLN A 234 -3.48 -35.02 -9.66
N SER A 235 -3.02 -34.06 -8.86
CA SER A 235 -3.59 -32.71 -8.77
C SER A 235 -2.51 -31.62 -8.79
N GLY A 236 -1.27 -31.98 -9.10
CA GLY A 236 -0.15 -31.04 -9.09
C GLY A 236 -0.05 -30.24 -10.37
N TYR A 237 0.38 -29.00 -10.18
CA TYR A 237 0.74 -28.07 -11.25
C TYR A 237 2.19 -27.65 -11.07
N VAL A 238 2.97 -27.69 -12.14
CA VAL A 238 4.37 -27.27 -12.14
C VAL A 238 4.51 -25.99 -12.92
N ARG A 239 5.16 -25.01 -12.31
CA ARG A 239 5.49 -23.75 -12.97
C ARG A 239 6.64 -23.97 -13.96
N GLU A 240 6.45 -23.50 -15.18
CA GLU A 240 7.50 -23.40 -16.21
C GLU A 240 7.83 -21.92 -16.42
N PRO A 241 9.05 -21.48 -16.05
CA PRO A 241 9.47 -20.12 -16.33
C PRO A 241 9.68 -19.90 -17.82
N ARG A 242 9.29 -18.74 -18.30
CA ARG A 242 9.48 -18.26 -19.66
C ARG A 242 10.17 -16.91 -19.63
N GLU A 243 11.13 -16.71 -20.51
CA GLU A 243 11.91 -15.49 -20.53
C GLU A 243 12.14 -15.01 -21.98
N LEU A 244 11.76 -13.77 -22.23
CA LEU A 244 12.01 -13.05 -23.48
C LEU A 244 13.04 -11.96 -23.17
N ASN A 245 14.30 -12.21 -23.50
CA ASN A 245 15.41 -11.32 -23.16
C ASN A 245 15.77 -10.37 -24.31
N ASN A 246 15.85 -9.06 -23.99
CA ASN A 246 16.26 -8.02 -24.94
C ASN A 246 15.51 -8.08 -26.29
N TYR A 247 14.21 -8.37 -26.24
CA TYR A 247 13.36 -8.40 -27.41
C TYR A 247 13.29 -7.02 -28.05
N GLU A 248 13.60 -6.93 -29.35
CA GLU A 248 13.68 -5.67 -30.07
C GLU A 248 12.35 -5.38 -30.79
N ILE A 249 11.68 -4.31 -30.35
CA ILE A 249 10.49 -3.72 -31.00
C ILE A 249 11.00 -2.66 -31.97
N VAL A 250 10.63 -2.75 -33.24
CA VAL A 250 11.07 -1.80 -34.27
C VAL A 250 9.88 -0.94 -34.71
N PHE A 251 9.95 0.36 -34.41
CA PHE A 251 9.01 1.33 -34.93
C PHE A 251 9.43 1.70 -36.35
N GLY A 252 8.58 1.40 -37.34
CA GLY A 252 8.78 1.82 -38.72
C GLY A 252 8.45 3.31 -38.92
N GLU A 253 7.72 3.63 -39.99
CA GLU A 253 7.24 5.02 -40.25
C GLU A 253 6.11 5.43 -39.27
N GLY A 254 5.46 4.47 -38.62
CA GLY A 254 4.36 4.68 -37.66
C GLY A 254 4.82 4.73 -36.22
N ASP A 255 3.92 5.17 -35.34
CA ASP A 255 4.14 5.26 -33.89
C ASP A 255 3.45 4.13 -33.10
N TYR A 256 2.96 3.11 -33.81
CA TYR A 256 2.29 1.94 -33.24
C TYR A 256 2.90 0.65 -33.81
N VAL A 257 3.13 -0.32 -32.94
CA VAL A 257 3.62 -1.67 -33.29
C VAL A 257 2.80 -2.69 -32.51
N ASN A 258 2.37 -3.75 -33.21
CA ASN A 258 1.74 -4.91 -32.57
C ASN A 258 2.47 -6.17 -33.00
N GLU A 259 3.14 -6.82 -32.04
CA GLU A 259 3.82 -8.08 -32.18
C GLU A 259 2.91 -9.22 -31.69
N SER A 260 2.08 -9.75 -32.58
CA SER A 260 1.11 -10.81 -32.26
C SER A 260 1.67 -12.22 -32.38
N HIS A 261 2.88 -12.36 -32.93
CA HIS A 261 3.54 -13.66 -33.09
C HIS A 261 5.00 -13.58 -32.66
N ILE A 262 5.26 -13.99 -31.44
CA ILE A 262 6.61 -14.02 -30.86
C ILE A 262 7.05 -15.49 -30.80
N PRO A 263 8.16 -15.87 -31.50
CA PRO A 263 8.64 -17.26 -31.49
C PRO A 263 8.81 -17.81 -30.08
N ASP A 264 8.32 -19.01 -29.83
CA ASP A 264 8.33 -19.73 -28.54
C ASP A 264 7.52 -19.07 -27.41
N HIS A 265 6.78 -17.98 -27.70
CA HIS A 265 5.96 -17.22 -26.75
C HIS A 265 4.53 -16.99 -27.26
N ASP A 266 3.85 -18.05 -27.69
CA ASP A 266 2.52 -18.04 -28.32
C ASP A 266 1.36 -17.56 -27.42
N LEU A 267 1.63 -17.40 -26.10
CA LEU A 267 0.71 -16.82 -25.13
C LEU A 267 0.80 -15.29 -25.09
N VAL A 268 1.87 -14.70 -25.61
CA VAL A 268 2.19 -13.30 -25.43
C VAL A 268 2.00 -12.52 -26.72
N GLU A 269 1.27 -11.42 -26.62
CA GLU A 269 1.22 -10.37 -27.62
C GLU A 269 1.76 -9.07 -26.99
N ILE A 270 2.63 -8.35 -27.70
CA ILE A 270 3.20 -7.10 -27.23
C ILE A 270 2.72 -5.97 -28.14
N THR A 271 2.12 -4.95 -27.52
CA THR A 271 1.73 -3.73 -28.21
C THR A 271 2.61 -2.59 -27.73
N ALA A 272 3.17 -1.83 -28.65
CA ALA A 272 3.98 -0.64 -28.33
C ALA A 272 3.43 0.60 -29.02
N LEU A 273 3.34 1.69 -28.27
CA LEU A 273 2.92 3.00 -28.73
C LEU A 273 4.01 4.03 -28.42
N ARG A 274 4.36 4.82 -29.41
CA ARG A 274 5.32 5.92 -29.30
C ARG A 274 4.63 7.26 -29.53
N ARG A 275 4.76 8.19 -28.59
CA ARG A 275 4.20 9.54 -28.68
C ARG A 275 5.28 10.58 -28.48
N LYS A 276 5.62 11.30 -29.51
CA LYS A 276 6.59 12.40 -29.45
C LYS A 276 5.92 13.63 -28.84
N MET A 277 6.57 14.26 -27.86
CA MET A 277 6.09 15.44 -27.17
C MET A 277 6.82 16.70 -27.66
N GLU A 278 6.20 17.87 -27.51
CA GLU A 278 6.74 19.16 -27.98
C GLU A 278 8.08 19.53 -27.32
N ASN A 279 8.34 19.07 -26.10
CA ASN A 279 9.57 19.32 -25.35
C ASN A 279 10.76 18.43 -25.76
N GLY A 280 10.62 17.66 -26.84
CA GLY A 280 11.65 16.71 -27.31
C GLY A 280 11.73 15.41 -26.49
N THR A 281 10.79 15.18 -25.59
CA THR A 281 10.61 13.91 -24.87
C THR A 281 9.72 12.98 -25.69
N THR A 282 9.90 11.69 -25.53
CA THR A 282 9.02 10.67 -26.12
C THR A 282 8.39 9.86 -25.01
N ALA A 283 7.07 9.76 -25.00
CA ALA A 283 6.35 8.79 -24.18
C ALA A 283 6.29 7.46 -24.94
N LEU A 284 6.69 6.38 -24.27
CA LEU A 284 6.60 5.02 -24.75
C LEU A 284 5.64 4.24 -23.86
N THR A 285 4.63 3.64 -24.47
CA THR A 285 3.72 2.72 -23.80
C THR A 285 3.96 1.31 -24.33
N ILE A 286 4.26 0.38 -23.45
CA ILE A 286 4.42 -1.04 -23.78
C ILE A 286 3.35 -1.81 -23.05
N MET A 287 2.56 -2.56 -23.77
CA MET A 287 1.51 -3.43 -23.21
C MET A 287 1.83 -4.89 -23.50
N VAL A 288 1.62 -5.72 -22.51
CA VAL A 288 1.66 -7.18 -22.59
C VAL A 288 0.24 -7.69 -22.51
N VAL A 289 -0.14 -8.52 -23.46
CA VAL A 289 -1.48 -9.05 -23.59
C VAL A 289 -1.44 -10.55 -23.70
N ASN A 290 -2.34 -11.26 -23.03
CA ASN A 290 -2.51 -12.69 -23.25
C ASN A 290 -3.21 -12.90 -24.61
N ALA A 291 -2.52 -13.53 -25.54
CA ALA A 291 -2.97 -13.71 -26.92
C ALA A 291 -4.11 -14.75 -27.07
N LYS A 292 -4.33 -15.60 -26.06
CA LYS A 292 -5.34 -16.67 -26.10
C LYS A 292 -6.75 -16.14 -25.93
N THR A 293 -7.72 -16.86 -26.51
CA THR A 293 -9.15 -16.53 -26.47
C THR A 293 -10.01 -17.69 -25.95
N GLU A 294 -9.37 -18.73 -25.47
CA GLU A 294 -9.99 -19.94 -24.93
C GLU A 294 -10.44 -19.70 -23.48
N ARG A 295 -11.24 -20.60 -22.92
CA ARG A 295 -11.57 -20.54 -21.50
C ARG A 295 -10.31 -20.60 -20.65
N PRO A 296 -10.24 -19.83 -19.55
CA PRO A 296 -9.09 -19.85 -18.65
C PRO A 296 -8.75 -21.26 -18.17
N GLN A 297 -7.48 -21.61 -18.27
CA GLN A 297 -6.85 -22.83 -17.77
C GLN A 297 -5.43 -22.48 -17.34
N SER A 298 -4.89 -23.20 -16.40
CA SER A 298 -3.52 -22.95 -15.89
C SER A 298 -2.45 -22.92 -17.00
N SER A 299 -2.68 -23.65 -18.09
CA SER A 299 -1.76 -23.71 -19.23
C SER A 299 -1.88 -22.57 -20.23
N ASN A 300 -2.96 -21.77 -20.17
CA ASN A 300 -3.20 -20.64 -21.08
C ASN A 300 -3.30 -19.28 -20.35
N CYS A 301 -3.09 -19.25 -19.05
CA CYS A 301 -2.89 -18.04 -18.26
C CYS A 301 -1.40 -17.69 -18.16
N ILE A 302 -1.09 -16.41 -18.08
CA ILE A 302 0.25 -15.89 -17.85
C ILE A 302 0.36 -15.50 -16.38
N PHE A 303 1.32 -16.06 -15.66
CA PHE A 303 1.51 -15.82 -14.23
C PHE A 303 2.76 -15.00 -13.96
N GLN A 304 2.67 -14.09 -12.99
CA GLN A 304 3.76 -13.25 -12.51
C GLN A 304 4.58 -12.59 -13.66
N PRO A 305 3.92 -11.93 -14.63
CA PRO A 305 4.68 -11.29 -15.70
C PRO A 305 5.45 -10.07 -15.16
N GLU A 306 6.73 -10.01 -15.48
CA GLU A 306 7.64 -8.91 -15.20
C GLU A 306 8.14 -8.32 -16.52
N LEU A 307 7.63 -7.15 -16.88
CA LEU A 307 8.07 -6.36 -18.02
C LEU A 307 9.11 -5.35 -17.55
N ARG A 308 10.30 -5.41 -18.12
CA ARG A 308 11.43 -4.55 -17.74
C ARG A 308 12.06 -3.88 -18.96
N VAL A 309 12.43 -2.63 -18.80
CA VAL A 309 13.14 -1.82 -19.79
C VAL A 309 14.37 -1.23 -19.13
N ASP A 310 15.54 -1.52 -19.68
CA ASP A 310 16.83 -1.02 -19.20
C ASP A 310 17.40 0.00 -20.20
N SER A 311 17.88 1.16 -19.72
CA SER A 311 18.49 2.17 -20.59
C SER A 311 19.79 1.70 -21.23
N GLU A 312 20.56 0.83 -20.55
CA GLU A 312 21.83 0.28 -21.09
C GLU A 312 21.63 -0.49 -22.40
N ASN A 313 20.47 -1.13 -22.57
CA ASN A 313 20.13 -1.91 -23.76
C ASN A 313 19.49 -1.08 -24.87
N ASN A 314 19.28 0.21 -24.63
CA ASN A 314 18.55 1.14 -25.47
C ASN A 314 19.39 2.37 -25.85
N SER A 315 18.97 3.11 -26.85
CA SER A 315 19.63 4.34 -27.31
C SER A 315 18.96 5.61 -26.79
N PHE A 316 18.41 5.52 -25.57
CA PHE A 316 17.75 6.64 -24.88
C PHE A 316 18.06 6.62 -23.38
N SER A 317 17.83 7.75 -22.73
CA SER A 317 17.82 7.88 -21.28
C SER A 317 16.40 8.14 -20.78
N PHE A 318 16.09 7.66 -19.57
CA PHE A 318 14.82 7.98 -18.93
C PHE A 318 14.78 9.45 -18.51
N VAL A 319 13.62 10.05 -18.64
CA VAL A 319 13.37 11.41 -18.16
C VAL A 319 12.15 11.44 -17.27
N GLN A 320 12.18 12.36 -16.32
CA GLN A 320 11.07 12.56 -15.42
C GLN A 320 9.80 12.96 -16.20
N TYR A 321 8.69 12.41 -15.80
CA TYR A 321 7.37 12.84 -16.27
C TYR A 321 7.13 14.28 -15.82
N SER A 322 7.05 15.16 -16.77
CA SER A 322 6.67 16.56 -16.53
C SER A 322 5.21 16.74 -16.90
N GLY A 323 4.27 16.33 -16.12
CA GLY A 323 2.82 16.41 -16.32
C GLY A 323 2.35 16.95 -17.70
N THR A 324 1.42 16.30 -18.33
CA THR A 324 0.84 16.78 -19.60
C THR A 324 -0.12 17.94 -19.38
N THR A 325 -0.56 18.14 -18.14
CA THR A 325 -1.53 19.17 -17.78
C THR A 325 -0.80 20.50 -17.62
N ASN A 326 -1.26 21.52 -18.32
CA ASN A 326 -0.77 22.89 -18.11
C ASN A 326 -1.05 23.28 -16.66
N PHE A 327 0.00 23.60 -15.89
CA PHE A 327 -0.09 23.98 -14.47
C PHE A 327 -1.12 25.09 -14.21
N ASP A 328 -1.30 26.01 -15.17
CA ASP A 328 -2.28 27.09 -15.06
C ASP A 328 -3.75 26.63 -15.19
N LEU A 329 -4.00 25.40 -15.66
CA LEU A 329 -5.33 24.80 -15.75
C LEU A 329 -5.70 24.00 -14.49
N LEU A 330 -4.71 23.71 -13.65
CA LEU A 330 -4.92 23.04 -12.37
C LEU A 330 -5.66 23.95 -11.40
N ASP A 331 -6.48 23.40 -10.54
CA ASP A 331 -7.09 24.14 -9.46
C ASP A 331 -6.08 24.53 -8.36
N ALA A 332 -6.53 25.27 -7.35
CA ALA A 332 -5.64 25.79 -6.31
C ALA A 332 -5.04 24.67 -5.43
N GLU A 333 -5.77 23.60 -5.20
CA GLU A 333 -5.33 22.43 -4.41
C GLU A 333 -4.32 21.61 -5.21
N GLU A 334 -4.62 21.28 -6.44
CA GLU A 334 -3.71 20.58 -7.37
C GLU A 334 -2.39 21.32 -7.54
N GLN A 335 -2.43 22.66 -7.74
CA GLN A 335 -1.22 23.50 -7.82
C GLN A 335 -0.39 23.46 -6.52
N SER A 336 -1.05 23.39 -5.35
CA SER A 336 -0.36 23.26 -4.07
C SER A 336 0.27 21.88 -3.89
N LEU A 337 -0.41 20.82 -4.34
CA LEU A 337 0.13 19.46 -4.34
C LEU A 337 1.35 19.34 -5.26
N GLU A 338 1.27 19.87 -6.48
CA GLU A 338 2.41 19.92 -7.41
C GLU A 338 3.63 20.65 -6.80
N LEU A 339 3.40 21.76 -6.11
CA LEU A 339 4.47 22.46 -5.39
C LEU A 339 5.06 21.62 -4.25
N GLN A 340 4.23 20.96 -3.45
CA GLN A 340 4.67 20.13 -2.31
C GLN A 340 5.49 18.93 -2.78
N TYR A 341 5.06 18.27 -3.85
CA TYR A 341 5.69 17.07 -4.40
C TYR A 341 6.68 17.34 -5.54
N ARG A 342 7.04 18.60 -5.82
CA ARG A 342 7.92 19.01 -6.93
C ARG A 342 9.27 18.28 -7.02
N ASN A 343 9.76 17.75 -5.89
CA ASN A 343 11.01 17.00 -5.81
C ASN A 343 10.80 15.48 -5.91
N LYS A 344 9.54 15.02 -6.06
CA LYS A 344 9.23 13.61 -6.24
C LYS A 344 9.31 13.28 -7.72
N HIS A 345 10.38 12.57 -8.10
CA HIS A 345 10.57 12.15 -9.48
C HIS A 345 9.64 10.99 -9.82
N VAL A 346 8.93 11.10 -10.94
CA VAL A 346 8.09 10.04 -11.52
C VAL A 346 8.60 9.78 -12.93
N TYR A 347 8.95 8.54 -13.23
CA TYR A 347 9.49 8.15 -14.53
C TYR A 347 8.51 7.36 -15.39
N GLY A 348 7.41 6.89 -14.82
CA GLY A 348 6.41 6.14 -15.55
C GLY A 348 5.10 5.96 -14.80
N THR A 349 4.09 5.51 -15.52
CA THR A 349 2.76 5.17 -15.03
C THR A 349 2.35 3.80 -15.53
N GLY A 350 1.54 3.07 -14.75
CA GLY A 350 1.07 1.73 -15.09
C GLY A 350 -0.38 1.73 -15.61
N LEU A 351 -0.70 0.71 -16.38
CA LEU A 351 -2.02 0.36 -16.86
C LEU A 351 -2.33 -1.06 -16.37
N GLY A 352 -3.24 -1.21 -15.43
CA GLY A 352 -3.51 -2.50 -14.76
C GLY A 352 -2.38 -2.99 -13.85
N THR A 353 -1.39 -2.17 -13.58
CA THR A 353 -0.23 -2.44 -12.72
C THR A 353 0.32 -1.12 -12.18
N ALA A 354 1.15 -1.14 -11.13
CA ALA A 354 2.02 -0.03 -10.80
C ALA A 354 3.33 -0.10 -11.60
N VAL A 355 4.16 0.94 -11.48
CA VAL A 355 5.49 1.00 -12.09
C VAL A 355 6.52 1.25 -11.01
N ASN A 356 7.57 0.46 -11.04
CA ASN A 356 8.75 0.63 -10.22
C ASN A 356 9.95 1.05 -11.09
N TRP A 357 10.89 1.81 -10.53
CA TRP A 357 12.07 2.26 -11.26
C TRP A 357 13.27 2.43 -10.34
N LYS A 358 14.43 2.26 -10.95
CA LYS A 358 15.70 2.68 -10.38
C LYS A 358 16.44 3.46 -11.45
N VAL A 359 16.34 4.77 -11.40
CA VAL A 359 16.88 5.70 -12.38
C VAL A 359 17.73 6.74 -11.67
N ASP A 360 18.95 6.99 -12.14
CA ASP A 360 19.83 8.00 -11.61
C ASP A 360 19.62 9.38 -12.28
N ASP A 361 20.35 10.38 -11.83
CA ASP A 361 20.25 11.76 -12.32
C ASP A 361 20.61 11.92 -13.81
N SER A 362 21.34 10.95 -14.40
CA SER A 362 21.66 10.93 -15.83
C SER A 362 20.55 10.30 -16.68
N GLY A 363 19.56 9.71 -16.05
CA GLY A 363 18.51 8.94 -16.71
C GLY A 363 18.92 7.51 -17.05
N ALA A 364 20.02 7.01 -16.45
CA ALA A 364 20.44 5.63 -16.57
C ALA A 364 19.77 4.76 -15.49
N GLY A 365 19.40 3.54 -15.85
CA GLY A 365 18.74 2.62 -14.96
C GLY A 365 17.68 1.78 -15.64
N PHE A 366 16.66 1.39 -14.89
CA PHE A 366 15.56 0.57 -15.39
C PHE A 366 14.19 1.02 -14.89
N ILE A 367 13.17 0.59 -15.64
CA ILE A 367 11.76 0.70 -15.28
C ILE A 367 11.12 -0.67 -15.46
N CYS A 368 10.27 -1.09 -14.52
CA CYS A 368 9.50 -2.34 -14.60
C CYS A 368 8.09 -2.16 -14.03
N ASN A 369 7.20 -3.09 -14.35
CA ASN A 369 5.90 -3.16 -13.69
C ASN A 369 6.03 -3.71 -12.25
N ASP A 370 5.06 -3.40 -11.42
CA ASP A 370 4.93 -3.94 -10.06
C ASP A 370 3.45 -4.18 -9.75
N PHE A 371 3.04 -5.44 -9.62
CA PHE A 371 1.66 -5.80 -9.29
C PHE A 371 1.35 -5.66 -7.80
N PHE A 372 2.36 -5.52 -6.97
CA PHE A 372 2.21 -5.38 -5.52
C PHE A 372 3.13 -4.27 -5.01
N PRO A 373 2.81 -3.01 -5.35
CA PRO A 373 3.67 -1.88 -5.03
C PRO A 373 3.81 -1.68 -3.53
N GLU A 374 5.01 -1.33 -3.11
CA GLU A 374 5.33 -0.97 -1.74
C GLU A 374 5.80 0.48 -1.66
N PHE A 375 5.50 1.12 -0.56
CA PHE A 375 5.95 2.48 -0.27
C PHE A 375 6.43 2.58 1.17
N GLU A 376 7.65 3.05 1.37
CA GLU A 376 8.15 3.35 2.71
C GLU A 376 7.61 4.71 3.16
N VAL A 377 6.70 4.68 4.14
CA VAL A 377 6.19 5.91 4.74
C VAL A 377 7.30 6.54 5.57
N PRO A 378 7.75 7.77 5.24
CA PRO A 378 8.78 8.44 6.02
C PRO A 378 8.30 8.70 7.44
N SER A 379 9.18 8.47 8.42
CA SER A 379 8.90 8.83 9.81
C SER A 379 8.92 10.35 9.96
N MET A 380 7.98 10.87 10.76
CA MET A 380 7.96 12.29 11.11
C MET A 380 8.87 12.52 12.32
N ASP A 381 9.77 13.49 12.22
CA ASP A 381 10.47 14.06 13.35
C ASP A 381 9.68 15.26 13.88
N PHE A 382 9.36 15.22 15.17
CA PHE A 382 8.61 16.28 15.84
C PHE A 382 9.51 17.14 16.74
N ALA A 383 10.82 16.91 16.74
CA ALA A 383 11.75 17.72 17.50
C ALA A 383 11.81 19.14 16.92
N LEU A 384 11.78 20.12 17.81
CA LEU A 384 12.06 21.50 17.40
C LEU A 384 13.56 21.65 17.14
N PRO A 385 13.98 22.49 16.17
CA PRO A 385 15.39 22.83 15.99
C PRO A 385 15.98 23.40 17.28
N SER A 386 17.18 22.96 17.64
CA SER A 386 17.84 23.36 18.90
C SER A 386 18.13 24.87 19.02
N ASP A 387 18.13 25.56 17.89
CA ASP A 387 18.41 27.00 17.75
C ASP A 387 17.13 27.87 17.59
N CYS A 388 15.94 27.26 17.69
CA CYS A 388 14.68 27.99 17.49
C CYS A 388 14.27 28.88 18.68
N GLY A 389 14.99 28.84 19.81
CA GLY A 389 14.74 29.66 20.98
C GLY A 389 13.55 29.24 21.85
N VAL A 390 12.95 28.09 21.58
CA VAL A 390 11.84 27.52 22.36
C VAL A 390 12.39 26.59 23.42
N SER A 391 11.96 26.79 24.68
CA SER A 391 12.34 25.92 25.79
C SER A 391 11.61 24.57 25.73
N ASP A 392 12.28 23.47 26.10
CA ASP A 392 11.65 22.15 26.21
C ASP A 392 10.44 22.13 27.15
N GLN A 393 10.47 22.98 28.20
CA GLN A 393 9.34 23.08 29.13
C GLN A 393 8.06 23.66 28.50
N THR A 394 8.17 24.45 27.41
CA THR A 394 7.03 25.02 26.69
C THR A 394 6.06 23.93 26.20
N LEU A 395 6.59 22.76 25.83
CA LEU A 395 5.82 21.61 25.38
C LEU A 395 5.38 20.68 26.53
N SER A 396 5.83 20.90 27.77
CA SER A 396 5.53 20.03 28.90
C SER A 396 4.09 20.18 29.37
N MET A 397 3.29 19.11 29.27
CA MET A 397 1.92 19.05 29.78
C MET A 397 1.88 19.31 31.30
N LYS A 398 2.89 18.81 32.06
CA LYS A 398 3.00 19.03 33.50
C LYS A 398 3.20 20.50 33.82
N TYR A 399 4.16 21.16 33.16
CA TYR A 399 4.44 22.60 33.34
C TYR A 399 3.21 23.45 33.00
N LEU A 400 2.57 23.19 31.86
CA LEU A 400 1.37 23.93 31.44
C LEU A 400 0.14 23.66 32.34
N SER A 401 0.14 22.54 33.06
CA SER A 401 -0.98 22.15 33.98
C SER A 401 -0.86 22.70 35.37
N ASP A 402 0.24 23.35 35.75
CA ASP A 402 0.43 23.88 37.08
C ASP A 402 -0.48 25.10 37.29
N LEU A 403 -1.35 25.01 38.29
CA LEU A 403 -2.34 26.03 38.65
C LEU A 403 -1.75 27.20 39.46
N ASN A 404 -0.43 27.29 39.55
CA ASN A 404 0.23 28.38 40.24
C ASN A 404 0.24 29.65 39.37
N ASP A 405 -0.61 30.60 39.70
CA ASP A 405 -0.80 31.87 38.98
C ASP A 405 0.45 32.77 38.95
N THR A 406 1.42 32.55 39.85
CA THR A 406 2.67 33.35 39.84
C THR A 406 3.51 33.17 38.61
N GLU A 407 3.33 32.06 37.90
CA GLU A 407 4.07 31.71 36.67
C GLU A 407 3.29 31.94 35.36
N LYS A 408 2.02 32.44 35.45
CA LYS A 408 1.19 32.66 34.27
C LYS A 408 1.92 33.46 33.17
N ASN A 409 2.52 34.59 33.56
CA ASN A 409 3.20 35.46 32.60
C ASN A 409 4.43 34.82 31.96
N GLU A 410 5.08 33.87 32.64
CA GLU A 410 6.18 33.11 32.10
C GLU A 410 5.69 32.09 31.06
N LYS A 411 4.63 31.33 31.41
CA LYS A 411 4.00 30.36 30.51
C LYS A 411 3.43 31.04 29.24
N ILE A 412 2.84 32.23 29.38
CA ILE A 412 2.38 33.01 28.20
C ILE A 412 3.57 33.36 27.29
N ARG A 413 4.69 33.86 27.83
CA ARG A 413 5.89 34.15 27.03
C ARG A 413 6.48 32.90 26.38
N ASP A 414 6.44 31.76 27.06
CA ASP A 414 6.89 30.49 26.49
C ASP A 414 6.00 30.07 25.30
N LEU A 415 4.68 30.22 25.40
CA LEU A 415 3.75 29.99 24.29
C LEU A 415 3.99 30.97 23.14
N GLU A 416 4.27 32.25 23.43
CA GLU A 416 4.63 33.25 22.41
C GLU A 416 5.92 32.86 21.70
N SER A 417 6.94 32.35 22.42
CA SER A 417 8.19 31.90 21.81
C SER A 417 8.00 30.79 20.78
N LEU A 418 7.06 29.88 21.01
CA LEU A 418 6.71 28.82 20.05
C LEU A 418 6.14 29.43 18.76
N VAL A 419 5.23 30.39 18.89
CA VAL A 419 4.60 31.05 17.71
C VAL A 419 5.60 31.95 17.00
N ASP A 420 6.52 32.58 17.71
CA ASP A 420 7.58 33.41 17.12
C ASP A 420 8.60 32.54 16.36
N ALA A 421 8.95 31.35 16.86
CA ALA A 421 9.75 30.38 16.14
C ALA A 421 9.06 29.92 14.83
N TYR A 422 7.74 29.68 14.88
CA TYR A 422 6.97 29.37 13.67
C TYR A 422 6.93 30.54 12.68
N SER A 423 6.80 31.79 13.17
CA SER A 423 6.86 33.00 12.34
C SER A 423 8.22 33.15 11.64
N ALA A 424 9.31 32.91 12.36
CA ALA A 424 10.66 32.94 11.80
C ALA A 424 10.86 31.87 10.70
N TRP A 425 10.31 30.68 10.90
CA TRP A 425 10.31 29.63 9.88
C TRP A 425 9.51 30.04 8.64
N ILE A 426 8.35 30.72 8.79
CA ILE A 426 7.60 31.27 7.64
C ILE A 426 8.46 32.27 6.87
N ASP A 427 9.21 33.14 7.55
CA ASP A 427 10.06 34.14 6.90
C ASP A 427 11.20 33.45 6.11
N ASP A 428 11.77 32.36 6.62
CA ASP A 428 12.73 31.52 5.88
C ASP A 428 12.07 30.89 4.63
N LEU A 429 10.84 30.39 4.75
CA LEU A 429 10.09 29.88 3.59
C LEU A 429 9.84 30.95 2.53
N VAL A 430 9.59 32.21 2.91
CA VAL A 430 9.46 33.33 1.96
C VAL A 430 10.77 33.51 1.18
N VAL A 431 11.92 33.48 1.86
CA VAL A 431 13.22 33.59 1.18
C VAL A 431 13.42 32.42 0.21
N ARG A 432 13.11 31.20 0.63
CA ARG A 432 13.24 30.00 -0.22
C ARG A 432 12.27 30.01 -1.40
N SER A 433 11.08 30.61 -1.25
CA SER A 433 10.11 30.68 -2.33
C SER A 433 10.60 31.44 -3.57
N HIS A 434 11.51 32.40 -3.39
CA HIS A 434 12.10 33.15 -4.49
C HIS A 434 13.01 32.31 -5.42
N ALA A 435 13.44 31.14 -4.97
CA ALA A 435 14.24 30.19 -5.76
C ALA A 435 13.39 29.17 -6.51
N LEU A 436 12.07 29.19 -6.33
CA LEU A 436 11.16 28.28 -7.02
C LEU A 436 11.02 28.67 -8.51
N GLU A 437 10.65 27.69 -9.32
CA GLU A 437 10.24 27.96 -10.70
C GLU A 437 9.05 28.94 -10.74
N PRO A 438 9.00 29.86 -11.71
CA PRO A 438 7.97 30.92 -11.79
C PRO A 438 6.52 30.38 -11.74
N ARG A 439 6.28 29.18 -12.28
CA ARG A 439 4.96 28.53 -12.27
C ARG A 439 4.41 28.30 -10.85
N PHE A 440 5.29 28.05 -9.87
CA PHE A 440 4.89 27.79 -8.48
C PHE A 440 4.64 29.05 -7.65
N ALA A 441 4.98 30.26 -8.14
CA ALA A 441 4.92 31.49 -7.34
C ALA A 441 3.54 31.71 -6.70
N LYS A 442 2.45 31.58 -7.47
CA LYS A 442 1.08 31.77 -6.96
C LYS A 442 0.68 30.75 -5.90
N ALA A 443 1.08 29.48 -6.09
CA ALA A 443 0.81 28.43 -5.12
C ALA A 443 1.60 28.66 -3.82
N ALA A 444 2.88 29.04 -3.93
CA ALA A 444 3.72 29.39 -2.79
C ALA A 444 3.13 30.58 -2.00
N ASP A 445 2.70 31.64 -2.67
CA ASP A 445 2.09 32.82 -2.03
C ASP A 445 0.81 32.45 -1.26
N ARG A 446 -0.06 31.59 -1.83
CA ARG A 446 -1.26 31.09 -1.15
C ARG A 446 -0.92 30.30 0.10
N ASN A 447 0.03 29.36 -0.02
CA ASN A 447 0.44 28.51 1.11
C ASN A 447 1.09 29.36 2.22
N LEU A 448 1.95 30.31 1.88
CA LEU A 448 2.59 31.23 2.84
C LEU A 448 1.56 32.14 3.51
N LYS A 449 0.54 32.60 2.78
CA LYS A 449 -0.57 33.36 3.35
C LYS A 449 -1.33 32.52 4.38
N GLY A 450 -1.68 31.26 4.08
CA GLY A 450 -2.32 30.36 5.02
C GLY A 450 -1.46 30.11 6.28
N CYS A 451 -0.15 29.94 6.15
CA CYS A 451 0.76 29.84 7.28
C CYS A 451 0.72 31.10 8.19
N ARG A 452 0.71 32.30 7.58
CA ARG A 452 0.62 33.56 8.34
C ARG A 452 -0.73 33.72 9.04
N GLU A 453 -1.83 33.34 8.39
CA GLU A 453 -3.16 33.32 9.01
C GLU A 453 -3.20 32.38 10.21
N ALA A 454 -2.64 31.18 10.10
CA ALA A 454 -2.53 30.25 11.23
C ALA A 454 -1.67 30.83 12.36
N CYS A 455 -0.54 31.47 12.05
CA CYS A 455 0.31 32.16 13.02
C CYS A 455 -0.46 33.26 13.77
N GLU A 456 -1.27 34.05 13.09
CA GLU A 456 -2.06 35.14 13.69
C GLU A 456 -3.21 34.59 14.55
N ARG A 457 -3.86 33.49 14.14
CA ARG A 457 -4.88 32.78 14.94
C ARG A 457 -4.28 32.26 16.24
N MET A 458 -3.09 31.63 16.21
CA MET A 458 -2.40 31.18 17.43
C MET A 458 -2.05 32.35 18.36
N ARG A 459 -1.52 33.48 17.82
CA ARG A 459 -1.30 34.70 18.63
C ARG A 459 -2.57 35.25 19.26
N ASN A 460 -3.68 35.19 18.52
CA ASN A 460 -4.99 35.59 19.07
C ASN A 460 -5.42 34.65 20.19
N GLY A 461 -5.23 33.33 20.03
CA GLY A 461 -5.48 32.35 21.08
C GLY A 461 -4.68 32.65 22.35
N ILE A 462 -3.39 32.95 22.25
CA ILE A 462 -2.54 33.32 23.40
C ILE A 462 -3.05 34.61 24.06
N ARG A 463 -3.42 35.63 23.28
CA ARG A 463 -4.00 36.88 23.81
C ARG A 463 -5.31 36.65 24.61
N ILE A 464 -6.14 35.68 24.16
CA ILE A 464 -7.33 35.28 24.87
C ILE A 464 -6.96 34.59 26.19
N LEU A 465 -6.03 33.63 26.16
CA LEU A 465 -5.54 32.95 27.37
C LEU A 465 -4.92 33.92 28.39
N GLU A 466 -4.24 34.94 27.92
CA GLU A 466 -3.68 35.99 28.77
C GLU A 466 -4.79 36.80 29.52
N LYS A 467 -5.88 37.16 28.81
CA LYS A 467 -6.90 38.11 29.30
C LYS A 467 -8.12 37.47 29.94
N ASP A 468 -8.51 36.28 29.48
CA ASP A 468 -9.66 35.53 29.99
C ASP A 468 -9.21 34.49 31.00
N ALA A 469 -9.55 34.72 32.29
CA ALA A 469 -9.20 33.79 33.35
C ALA A 469 -9.87 32.41 33.19
N MET A 470 -11.13 32.36 32.72
CA MET A 470 -11.81 31.08 32.50
C MET A 470 -11.17 30.29 31.35
N ALA A 471 -10.75 30.98 30.28
CA ALA A 471 -10.02 30.34 29.18
C ALA A 471 -8.67 29.79 29.64
N TRP A 472 -7.95 30.57 30.48
CA TRP A 472 -6.69 30.14 31.07
C TRP A 472 -6.84 28.90 31.96
N ASP A 473 -7.79 28.93 32.89
CA ASP A 473 -8.07 27.81 33.77
C ASP A 473 -8.49 26.55 32.99
N ALA A 474 -9.33 26.71 31.97
CA ALA A 474 -9.73 25.61 31.10
C ALA A 474 -8.53 25.01 30.33
N PHE A 475 -7.62 25.85 29.84
CA PHE A 475 -6.39 25.43 29.19
C PHE A 475 -5.47 24.65 30.14
N GLN A 476 -5.24 25.16 31.38
CA GLN A 476 -4.44 24.46 32.38
C GLN A 476 -5.04 23.11 32.77
N LEU A 477 -6.35 23.04 32.98
CA LEU A 477 -7.04 21.79 33.32
C LEU A 477 -7.06 20.80 32.16
N ALA A 478 -7.12 21.25 30.90
CA ALA A 478 -6.97 20.39 29.74
C ALA A 478 -5.56 19.76 29.70
N ASN A 479 -4.52 20.57 29.92
CA ASN A 479 -3.14 20.07 30.04
C ASN A 479 -3.01 19.07 31.17
N ARG A 480 -3.65 19.32 32.34
CA ARG A 480 -3.63 18.38 33.47
C ARG A 480 -4.34 17.08 33.15
N ALA A 481 -5.49 17.12 32.48
CA ALA A 481 -6.21 15.92 32.05
C ALA A 481 -5.36 15.07 31.10
N MET A 482 -4.72 15.71 30.13
CA MET A 482 -3.83 15.03 29.17
C MET A 482 -2.58 14.45 29.85
N PHE A 483 -1.97 15.19 30.76
CA PHE A 483 -0.85 14.68 31.55
C PHE A 483 -1.25 13.42 32.34
N MET A 484 -2.37 13.49 33.07
CA MET A 484 -2.90 12.36 33.84
C MET A 484 -3.18 11.14 32.93
N GLN A 485 -3.82 11.36 31.81
CA GLN A 485 -4.10 10.31 30.81
C GLN A 485 -2.82 9.65 30.29
N ARG A 486 -1.80 10.44 29.99
CA ARG A 486 -0.48 9.93 29.53
C ARG A 486 0.24 9.12 30.61
N VAL A 487 0.19 9.57 31.87
CA VAL A 487 0.74 8.81 33.01
C VAL A 487 0.02 7.46 33.16
N GLN A 488 -1.30 7.45 33.12
CA GLN A 488 -2.08 6.23 33.23
C GLN A 488 -1.78 5.26 32.08
N LEU A 489 -1.67 5.76 30.86
CA LEU A 489 -1.32 4.95 29.68
C LEU A 489 0.11 4.38 29.80
N ALA A 490 1.07 5.13 30.33
CA ALA A 490 2.42 4.64 30.56
C ALA A 490 2.44 3.50 31.58
N ILE A 491 1.71 3.63 32.68
CA ILE A 491 1.55 2.59 33.68
C ILE A 491 0.91 1.34 33.08
N GLN A 492 -0.18 1.47 32.31
CA GLN A 492 -0.84 0.35 31.66
C GLN A 492 0.07 -0.41 30.70
N ARG A 493 0.98 0.28 30.00
CA ARG A 493 1.93 -0.32 29.07
C ARG A 493 3.08 -1.05 29.78
N GLU A 494 3.50 -0.57 30.93
CA GLU A 494 4.57 -1.18 31.72
C GLU A 494 4.09 -2.35 32.58
N TYR A 495 2.78 -2.42 32.83
CA TYR A 495 2.13 -3.55 33.46
C TYR A 495 1.29 -4.33 32.43
N PRO A 496 1.91 -4.95 31.41
CA PRO A 496 1.13 -5.72 30.45
C PRO A 496 0.57 -6.95 31.14
N ALA A 497 -0.51 -7.49 30.62
CA ALA A 497 -1.15 -8.79 30.75
C ALA A 497 -0.71 -9.83 31.81
N SER A 498 0.41 -9.63 32.49
CA SER A 498 0.90 -10.47 33.60
C SER A 498 0.24 -10.16 34.95
N TYR A 499 -0.61 -9.15 35.02
CA TYR A 499 -1.45 -8.91 36.19
C TYR A 499 -2.71 -9.79 36.09
N PRO A 500 -2.82 -10.83 36.90
CA PRO A 500 -3.95 -11.78 36.83
C PRO A 500 -5.25 -11.22 37.45
N ASP A 501 -5.27 -9.99 37.96
CA ASP A 501 -6.46 -9.41 38.62
C ASP A 501 -6.63 -7.94 38.20
N GLU A 502 -7.75 -7.64 37.48
CA GLU A 502 -8.15 -6.29 37.10
C GLU A 502 -8.26 -5.33 38.30
N ARG A 503 -8.58 -5.85 39.51
CA ARG A 503 -8.65 -5.06 40.74
C ARG A 503 -7.29 -4.51 41.16
N THR A 504 -6.18 -5.17 40.80
CA THR A 504 -4.84 -4.70 41.14
C THR A 504 -4.44 -3.50 40.31
N LEU A 505 -4.71 -3.51 38.99
CA LEU A 505 -4.47 -2.37 38.12
C LEU A 505 -5.35 -1.16 38.55
N SER A 506 -6.63 -1.38 38.87
CA SER A 506 -7.52 -0.32 39.35
C SER A 506 -7.03 0.32 40.65
N ASN A 507 -6.41 -0.44 41.54
CA ASN A 507 -5.83 0.09 42.77
C ASN A 507 -4.57 0.90 42.47
N VAL A 508 -3.67 0.39 41.63
CA VAL A 508 -2.47 1.14 41.18
C VAL A 508 -2.84 2.48 40.56
N LEU A 509 -3.87 2.51 39.70
CA LEU A 509 -4.33 3.74 39.08
C LEU A 509 -4.95 4.76 40.06
N LYS A 510 -5.50 4.31 41.18
CA LYS A 510 -6.03 5.20 42.23
C LYS A 510 -4.96 5.85 43.09
N ASP A 511 -3.84 5.16 43.28
CA ASP A 511 -2.76 5.57 44.17
C ASP A 511 -1.63 6.32 43.45
N ILE A 512 -1.84 6.78 42.21
CA ILE A 512 -0.83 7.51 41.44
C ILE A 512 -0.54 8.87 42.08
N ASP A 513 0.72 9.09 42.45
CA ASP A 513 1.23 10.42 42.74
C ASP A 513 1.64 11.13 41.45
N TYR A 514 0.76 11.96 40.91
CA TYR A 514 1.04 12.74 39.71
C TYR A 514 2.13 13.81 39.92
N GLY A 515 2.48 14.13 41.16
CA GLY A 515 3.57 15.06 41.45
C GLY A 515 4.96 14.54 41.06
N THR A 516 5.16 13.24 41.21
CA THR A 516 6.46 12.57 40.96
C THR A 516 6.42 11.58 39.80
N ALA A 517 5.27 11.41 39.15
CA ALA A 517 5.09 10.40 38.11
C ALA A 517 6.02 10.58 36.89
N ASP A 518 6.40 11.81 36.58
CA ASP A 518 7.33 12.14 35.50
C ASP A 518 8.80 11.85 35.82
N GLU A 519 9.16 11.64 37.07
CA GLU A 519 10.50 11.19 37.48
C GLU A 519 10.73 9.71 37.18
N THR A 520 9.64 8.93 37.16
CA THR A 520 9.67 7.48 36.94
C THR A 520 9.74 7.13 35.44
N PHE A 521 9.25 8.00 34.57
CA PHE A 521 9.14 7.75 33.14
C PHE A 521 9.86 8.83 32.32
N SER A 522 10.27 8.48 31.09
CA SER A 522 10.96 9.41 30.17
C SER A 522 10.16 10.71 29.96
N LYS A 523 10.80 11.86 30.12
CA LYS A 523 10.21 13.19 30.00
C LYS A 523 9.48 13.43 28.68
N ASP A 524 9.98 12.83 27.59
CA ASP A 524 9.40 12.96 26.24
C ASP A 524 7.98 12.41 26.13
N ARG A 525 7.55 11.55 27.06
CA ARG A 525 6.22 10.95 27.07
C ARG A 525 5.12 11.92 27.52
N TYR A 526 5.47 13.00 28.19
CA TYR A 526 4.53 13.95 28.78
C TYR A 526 4.61 15.34 28.16
N ALA A 527 5.24 15.42 27.00
CA ALA A 527 5.30 16.62 26.20
C ALA A 527 4.30 16.56 25.03
N TRP A 528 3.75 17.71 24.71
CA TRP A 528 3.05 17.92 23.45
C TRP A 528 4.06 17.83 22.28
N ARG A 529 3.61 17.30 21.16
CA ARG A 529 4.28 17.59 19.90
C ARG A 529 3.96 19.03 19.50
N PRO A 530 4.87 19.78 18.90
CA PRO A 530 4.63 21.20 18.57
C PRO A 530 3.31 21.46 17.86
N PHE A 531 2.94 20.63 16.89
CA PHE A 531 1.69 20.79 16.14
C PHE A 531 0.43 20.57 17.00
N GLN A 532 0.51 19.70 18.02
CA GLN A 532 -0.63 19.43 18.91
C GLN A 532 -0.96 20.66 19.77
N LEU A 533 0.09 21.28 20.34
CA LEU A 533 -0.07 22.51 21.10
C LEU A 533 -0.48 23.68 20.20
N ALA A 534 0.13 23.79 19.01
CA ALA A 534 -0.23 24.79 18.00
C ALA A 534 -1.72 24.68 17.60
N PHE A 535 -2.22 23.47 17.38
CA PHE A 535 -3.64 23.22 17.08
C PHE A 535 -4.56 23.68 18.22
N MET A 536 -4.21 23.41 19.47
CA MET A 536 -4.98 23.90 20.60
C MET A 536 -5.01 25.44 20.65
N LEU A 537 -3.86 26.10 20.44
CA LEU A 537 -3.76 27.56 20.44
C LEU A 537 -4.55 28.21 19.30
N LEU A 538 -4.57 27.58 18.14
CA LEU A 538 -5.27 28.02 16.95
C LEU A 538 -6.78 28.05 17.15
N ASP A 539 -7.33 27.12 17.95
CA ASP A 539 -8.76 26.93 18.17
C ASP A 539 -9.31 27.61 19.47
N VAL A 540 -8.45 28.26 20.23
CA VAL A 540 -8.90 28.97 21.48
C VAL A 540 -10.04 29.92 21.19
N ALA A 541 -9.96 30.74 20.15
CA ALA A 541 -11.00 31.70 19.79
C ALA A 541 -12.32 31.01 19.45
N SER A 542 -12.28 29.91 18.68
CA SER A 542 -13.47 29.13 18.34
C SER A 542 -14.17 28.52 19.55
N VAL A 543 -13.40 28.17 20.60
CA VAL A 543 -13.91 27.57 21.84
C VAL A 543 -14.52 28.62 22.76
N THR A 544 -13.91 29.79 22.82
CA THR A 544 -14.21 30.82 23.84
C THR A 544 -15.20 31.89 23.40
N ASP A 545 -15.28 32.15 22.09
CA ASP A 545 -16.15 33.18 21.50
C ASP A 545 -17.14 32.55 20.52
N ASP A 546 -18.45 32.63 20.86
CA ASP A 546 -19.54 32.09 20.03
C ASP A 546 -19.69 32.84 18.69
N ASP A 547 -19.24 34.09 18.63
CA ASP A 547 -19.31 34.97 17.45
C ASP A 547 -18.01 34.98 16.65
N SER A 548 -17.02 34.18 17.03
CA SER A 548 -15.75 34.08 16.31
C SER A 548 -15.95 33.60 14.87
N SER A 549 -15.34 34.30 13.91
CA SER A 549 -15.29 33.89 12.49
C SER A 549 -14.62 32.52 12.29
N ASP A 550 -13.70 32.14 13.19
CA ASP A 550 -12.98 30.89 13.13
C ASP A 550 -13.90 29.67 13.32
N ARG A 551 -15.08 29.83 13.90
CA ARG A 551 -16.09 28.76 14.06
C ARG A 551 -16.64 28.23 12.73
N SER A 552 -16.52 28.97 11.65
CA SER A 552 -16.92 28.55 10.30
C SER A 552 -15.79 27.83 9.54
N LEU A 553 -14.58 27.77 10.11
CA LEU A 553 -13.44 27.11 9.51
C LEU A 553 -13.40 25.62 9.91
N VAL A 554 -12.87 24.80 9.01
CA VAL A 554 -12.53 23.40 9.27
C VAL A 554 -11.03 23.27 9.23
N ASP A 555 -10.44 22.97 10.38
CA ASP A 555 -8.99 22.76 10.49
C ASP A 555 -8.65 21.27 10.34
N LEU A 556 -7.91 20.94 9.30
CA LEU A 556 -7.49 19.57 8.99
C LEU A 556 -6.08 19.31 9.50
N ILE A 557 -5.94 18.36 10.45
CA ILE A 557 -4.62 17.83 10.83
C ILE A 557 -4.25 16.69 9.88
N TRP A 558 -3.31 16.95 8.98
CA TRP A 558 -2.85 15.98 8.00
C TRP A 558 -1.44 15.49 8.35
N PHE A 559 -1.38 14.27 8.91
CA PHE A 559 -0.15 13.57 9.27
C PHE A 559 -0.29 12.08 9.00
N PRO A 560 0.82 11.35 8.76
CA PRO A 560 0.79 9.89 8.70
C PRO A 560 0.19 9.26 9.95
N THR A 561 -0.30 8.04 9.84
CA THR A 561 -0.85 7.27 10.97
C THR A 561 0.20 7.13 12.08
N GLY A 562 -0.22 7.21 13.34
CA GLY A 562 0.69 7.21 14.50
C GLY A 562 1.30 8.57 14.84
N GLY A 563 0.96 9.64 14.11
CA GLY A 563 1.44 11.01 14.36
C GLY A 563 0.89 11.68 15.62
N GLY A 564 -0.01 11.04 16.40
CA GLY A 564 -0.56 11.63 17.63
C GLY A 564 -1.68 12.65 17.39
N LYS A 565 -2.43 12.51 16.29
CA LYS A 565 -3.60 13.37 16.00
C LYS A 565 -4.67 13.30 17.10
N THR A 566 -4.92 12.11 17.62
CA THR A 566 -5.93 11.86 18.66
C THR A 566 -5.68 12.68 19.93
N GLU A 567 -4.42 12.82 20.35
CA GLU A 567 -4.07 13.61 21.52
C GLU A 567 -4.38 15.09 21.33
N ALA A 568 -4.18 15.65 20.13
CA ALA A 568 -4.57 17.03 19.85
C ALA A 568 -6.09 17.25 19.99
N TYR A 569 -6.88 16.33 19.42
CA TYR A 569 -8.35 16.40 19.55
C TYR A 569 -8.82 16.21 21.00
N LEU A 570 -8.21 15.29 21.75
CA LEU A 570 -8.55 15.09 23.17
C LEU A 570 -8.21 16.32 24.00
N GLY A 571 -7.06 16.96 23.75
CA GLY A 571 -6.69 18.21 24.43
C GLY A 571 -7.68 19.33 24.17
N LEU A 572 -8.06 19.58 22.92
CA LEU A 572 -9.04 20.58 22.55
C LEU A 572 -10.44 20.25 23.12
N THR A 573 -10.84 18.98 23.09
CA THR A 573 -12.10 18.52 23.68
C THR A 573 -12.13 18.78 25.17
N ALA A 574 -11.06 18.45 25.90
CA ALA A 574 -10.96 18.72 27.35
C ALA A 574 -11.05 20.20 27.64
N MET A 575 -10.33 21.06 26.90
CA MET A 575 -10.43 22.52 27.06
C MET A 575 -11.85 23.03 26.82
N THR A 576 -12.50 22.55 25.75
CA THR A 576 -13.89 22.92 25.42
C THR A 576 -14.85 22.53 26.54
N ILE A 577 -14.74 21.34 27.12
CA ILE A 577 -15.58 20.87 28.21
C ILE A 577 -15.38 21.72 29.44
N PHE A 578 -14.14 21.99 29.85
CA PHE A 578 -13.85 22.81 31.03
C PHE A 578 -14.36 24.24 30.84
N TYR A 579 -14.05 24.87 29.69
CA TYR A 579 -14.50 26.23 29.42
C TYR A 579 -16.03 26.37 29.45
N ARG A 580 -16.77 25.46 28.82
CA ARG A 580 -18.24 25.45 28.83
C ARG A 580 -18.80 25.25 30.23
N ARG A 581 -18.18 24.41 31.06
CA ARG A 581 -18.57 24.24 32.46
C ARG A 581 -18.39 25.50 33.29
N PHE A 582 -17.29 26.22 33.07
CA PHE A 582 -17.08 27.51 33.73
C PHE A 582 -18.09 28.57 33.30
N ARG A 583 -18.34 28.65 32.00
CA ARG A 583 -19.28 29.64 31.43
C ARG A 583 -20.76 29.35 31.77
N HIS A 584 -21.13 28.08 31.87
CA HIS A 584 -22.51 27.64 32.07
C HIS A 584 -22.64 26.64 33.24
N PRO A 585 -22.31 27.02 34.47
CA PRO A 585 -22.28 26.09 35.60
C PRO A 585 -23.64 25.43 35.90
N ALA A 586 -24.76 26.09 35.58
CA ALA A 586 -26.10 25.55 35.76
C ALA A 586 -26.50 24.46 34.74
N GLN A 587 -25.76 24.35 33.63
CA GLN A 587 -26.00 23.38 32.54
C GLN A 587 -24.98 22.24 32.55
N SER A 588 -24.06 22.22 33.51
CA SER A 588 -22.91 21.31 33.57
C SER A 588 -23.20 20.02 34.34
N GLY A 589 -24.46 19.59 34.39
CA GLY A 589 -24.92 18.34 35.02
C GLY A 589 -24.59 17.07 34.27
#